data_a66ae626c99caaea7c0f8590b63bcbeb
#
_entry.id   a66ae626c99caaea7c0f8590b63bcbeb
#
_cell.length_a   1.000
_cell.length_b   1.000
_cell.length_c   1.000
_cell.angle_alpha   90.00
_cell.angle_beta   90.00
_cell.angle_gamma   90.00
#
_symmetry.space_group_name_H-M   'P 1'
#
loop_
_entity.id
_entity.type
_entity.pdbx_description
1 polymer ?
#
loop_
_entity_poly.entity_id
_entity_poly.type
_entity_poly.pdbx_seq_one_letter_code
_entity_poly.pdbx_strand_id
1 'polypeptide(L)'
;MGRITIETFIAAPPERCFDLALDVEAHRQSAAFSGERLVPPGKLSGVLELGDLVAFEGVHFGIRQRFVARITKIDRPRSFTDEMVQGIFRSLSHVHEFHAKAGGTLMRDELEWIAPLGILGRIADKLFLERHMRWFVTTKQQHLKKIAESAVSLE
;
A
#
# COMPACT_ATOMS: atom_id res chain seq x y z
N MET A 1 -9.87 13.98 9.28
CA MET A 1 -9.57 12.55 9.09
C MET A 1 -9.97 12.15 7.68
N GLY A 2 -9.06 11.53 6.95
CA GLY A 2 -9.33 10.97 5.64
C GLY A 2 -9.49 9.46 5.72
N ARG A 3 -10.32 8.91 4.85
CA ARG A 3 -10.53 7.47 4.73
C ARG A 3 -10.89 7.11 3.30
N ILE A 4 -10.24 6.10 2.77
CA ILE A 4 -10.59 5.52 1.46
C ILE A 4 -10.62 4.00 1.55
N THR A 5 -11.43 3.40 0.69
CA THR A 5 -11.49 1.95 0.49
C THR A 5 -11.35 1.69 -1.01
N ILE A 6 -10.41 0.84 -1.39
CA ILE A 6 -10.17 0.45 -2.79
C ILE A 6 -10.28 -1.06 -2.89
N GLU A 7 -11.08 -1.53 -3.83
CA GLU A 7 -11.27 -2.97 -4.08
C GLU A 7 -10.84 -3.31 -5.50
N THR A 8 -10.13 -4.43 -5.66
CA THR A 8 -9.66 -4.94 -6.94
C THR A 8 -9.80 -6.46 -6.96
N PHE A 9 -10.44 -6.99 -8.01
CA PHE A 9 -10.46 -8.44 -8.24
C PHE A 9 -9.17 -8.86 -8.94
N ILE A 10 -8.53 -9.90 -8.40
CA ILE A 10 -7.30 -10.48 -8.93
C ILE A 10 -7.53 -11.96 -9.23
N ALA A 11 -7.27 -12.38 -10.47
CA ALA A 11 -7.42 -13.76 -10.89
C ALA A 11 -6.22 -14.60 -10.44
N ALA A 12 -6.01 -14.67 -9.13
CA ALA A 12 -4.96 -15.44 -8.47
C ALA A 12 -5.44 -15.81 -7.06
N PRO A 13 -4.94 -16.91 -6.47
CA PRO A 13 -5.39 -17.32 -5.13
C PRO A 13 -4.98 -16.33 -4.04
N PRO A 14 -5.74 -16.27 -2.93
CA PRO A 14 -5.44 -15.34 -1.83
C PRO A 14 -4.01 -15.45 -1.27
N GLU A 15 -3.49 -16.65 -1.13
CA GLU A 15 -2.14 -16.91 -0.64
C GLU A 15 -1.09 -16.20 -1.51
N ARG A 16 -1.26 -16.28 -2.83
CA ARG A 16 -0.36 -15.63 -3.76
C ARG A 16 -0.46 -14.11 -3.69
N CYS A 17 -1.66 -13.57 -3.67
CA CYS A 17 -1.88 -12.13 -3.55
C CYS A 17 -1.29 -11.59 -2.25
N PHE A 18 -1.53 -12.30 -1.15
CA PHE A 18 -1.01 -11.97 0.17
C PHE A 18 0.53 -11.98 0.19
N ASP A 19 1.15 -13.03 -0.33
CA ASP A 19 2.61 -13.16 -0.35
C ASP A 19 3.25 -12.06 -1.21
N LEU A 20 2.68 -11.76 -2.37
CA LEU A 20 3.16 -10.67 -3.24
C LEU A 20 3.01 -9.30 -2.57
N ALA A 21 1.92 -9.07 -1.84
CA ALA A 21 1.70 -7.80 -1.15
C ALA A 21 2.71 -7.57 -0.02
N LEU A 22 3.31 -8.63 0.54
CA LEU A 22 4.39 -8.53 1.53
C LEU A 22 5.78 -8.64 0.91
N ASP A 23 5.89 -8.94 -0.38
CA ASP A 23 7.18 -9.06 -1.07
C ASP A 23 7.73 -7.66 -1.38
N VAL A 24 8.95 -7.39 -0.94
CA VAL A 24 9.58 -6.07 -1.10
C VAL A 24 9.82 -5.74 -2.57
N GLU A 25 10.20 -6.72 -3.38
CA GLU A 25 10.41 -6.49 -4.82
C GLU A 25 9.09 -6.18 -5.54
N ALA A 26 8.00 -6.87 -5.19
CA ALA A 26 6.67 -6.57 -5.71
C ALA A 26 6.22 -5.17 -5.31
N HIS A 27 6.51 -4.73 -4.09
CA HIS A 27 6.27 -3.35 -3.65
C HIS A 27 7.03 -2.36 -4.52
N ARG A 28 8.30 -2.61 -4.77
CA ARG A 28 9.15 -1.76 -5.60
C ARG A 28 8.58 -1.63 -7.01
N GLN A 29 8.23 -2.75 -7.63
CA GLN A 29 7.65 -2.76 -8.98
C GLN A 29 6.30 -2.05 -9.03
N SER A 30 5.42 -2.30 -8.04
CA SER A 30 4.09 -1.69 -8.02
C SER A 30 4.10 -0.19 -7.73
N ALA A 31 5.15 0.34 -7.13
CA ALA A 31 5.32 1.77 -6.83
C ALA A 31 6.17 2.52 -7.86
N ALA A 32 6.77 1.83 -8.82
CA ALA A 32 7.70 2.44 -9.78
C ALA A 32 7.07 3.55 -10.63
N PHE A 33 5.76 3.50 -10.89
CA PHE A 33 5.05 4.52 -11.68
C PHE A 33 5.13 5.92 -11.05
N SER A 34 5.27 6.02 -9.73
CA SER A 34 5.32 7.28 -9.01
C SER A 34 6.73 7.83 -8.82
N GLY A 35 7.75 7.10 -9.30
CA GLY A 35 9.14 7.44 -9.05
C GLY A 35 9.61 7.15 -7.63
N GLU A 36 8.79 6.50 -6.82
CA GLU A 36 9.18 6.09 -5.48
C GLU A 36 10.24 5.00 -5.53
N ARG A 37 11.18 5.06 -4.58
CA ARG A 37 12.23 4.07 -4.41
C ARG A 37 12.29 3.60 -2.96
N LEU A 38 12.68 2.35 -2.77
CA LEU A 38 12.93 1.80 -1.45
C LEU A 38 14.23 2.36 -0.88
N VAL A 39 14.20 2.74 0.40
CA VAL A 39 15.34 3.32 1.10
C VAL A 39 15.47 2.73 2.50
N PRO A 40 16.70 2.74 3.10
CA PRO A 40 16.83 2.46 4.53
C PRO A 40 16.05 3.50 5.36
N PRO A 41 15.54 3.17 6.57
CA PRO A 41 15.77 1.93 7.33
C PRO A 41 14.84 0.78 6.94
N GLY A 42 14.07 0.90 5.86
CA GLY A 42 13.20 -0.17 5.42
C GLY A 42 13.96 -1.38 4.89
N LYS A 43 13.29 -2.53 4.90
CA LYS A 43 13.80 -3.75 4.31
C LYS A 43 13.92 -3.55 2.79
N LEU A 44 15.08 -3.91 2.22
CA LEU A 44 15.37 -3.68 0.80
C LEU A 44 15.17 -4.91 -0.08
N SER A 45 14.95 -6.09 0.52
CA SER A 45 14.73 -7.34 -0.19
C SER A 45 13.99 -8.35 0.69
N GLY A 46 13.41 -9.37 0.07
CA GLY A 46 12.72 -10.45 0.78
C GLY A 46 11.27 -10.14 1.11
N VAL A 47 10.73 -10.85 2.08
CA VAL A 47 9.33 -10.76 2.49
C VAL A 47 9.24 -10.01 3.81
N LEU A 48 8.28 -9.09 3.90
CA LEU A 48 8.02 -8.34 5.13
C LEU A 48 7.36 -9.26 6.17
N GLU A 49 7.87 -9.17 7.39
CA GLU A 49 7.36 -9.89 8.55
C GLU A 49 6.85 -8.90 9.61
N LEU A 50 6.18 -9.42 10.63
CA LEU A 50 5.69 -8.61 11.73
C LEU A 50 6.82 -7.80 12.36
N GLY A 51 6.64 -6.49 12.48
CA GLY A 51 7.63 -5.57 13.02
C GLY A 51 8.61 -5.00 12.00
N ASP A 52 8.66 -5.54 10.78
CA ASP A 52 9.53 -5.02 9.73
C ASP A 52 9.11 -3.64 9.27
N LEU A 53 10.10 -2.86 8.85
CA LEU A 53 9.90 -1.54 8.25
C LEU A 53 9.97 -1.64 6.73
N VAL A 54 9.12 -0.85 6.07
CA VAL A 54 9.25 -0.52 4.66
C VAL A 54 9.34 0.99 4.53
N ALA A 55 10.25 1.47 3.71
CA ALA A 55 10.49 2.91 3.54
C ALA A 55 10.59 3.26 2.07
N PHE A 56 9.85 4.29 1.68
CA PHE A 56 9.85 4.84 0.33
C PHE A 56 10.27 6.31 0.36
N GLU A 57 10.98 6.72 -0.68
CA GLU A 57 11.30 8.11 -0.95
C GLU A 57 10.84 8.47 -2.36
N GLY A 58 10.10 9.54 -2.49
CA GLY A 58 9.55 9.98 -3.77
C GLY A 58 9.10 11.42 -3.74
N VAL A 59 8.57 11.90 -4.86
CA VAL A 59 8.07 13.27 -5.00
C VAL A 59 6.55 13.25 -5.11
N HIS A 60 5.89 13.93 -4.18
CA HIS A 60 4.43 14.12 -4.19
C HIS A 60 4.15 15.62 -4.07
N PHE A 61 3.28 16.14 -4.96
CA PHE A 61 2.97 17.58 -5.02
C PHE A 61 4.21 18.47 -5.15
N GLY A 62 5.21 18.00 -5.93
CA GLY A 62 6.46 18.74 -6.14
C GLY A 62 7.44 18.72 -4.96
N ILE A 63 7.12 18.02 -3.89
CA ILE A 63 7.94 17.95 -2.67
C ILE A 63 8.49 16.55 -2.50
N ARG A 64 9.81 16.45 -2.29
CA ARG A 64 10.45 15.17 -1.94
C ARG A 64 10.00 14.77 -0.54
N GLN A 65 9.48 13.54 -0.43
CA GLN A 65 8.92 13.00 0.79
C GLN A 65 9.48 11.62 1.09
N ARG A 66 9.61 11.35 2.37
CA ARG A 66 10.00 10.04 2.88
C ARG A 66 8.87 9.47 3.71
N PHE A 67 8.51 8.24 3.43
CA PHE A 67 7.45 7.54 4.14
C PHE A 67 8.02 6.24 4.70
N VAL A 68 7.86 6.03 6.00
CA VAL A 68 8.27 4.79 6.68
C VAL A 68 7.06 4.20 7.37
N ALA A 69 6.79 2.93 7.11
CA ALA A 69 5.72 2.19 7.76
C ALA A 69 6.26 0.90 8.40
N ARG A 70 5.57 0.46 9.43
CA ARG A 70 5.86 -0.80 10.12
C ARG A 70 4.69 -1.77 9.94
N ILE A 71 5.00 -3.04 9.70
CA ILE A 71 3.99 -4.10 9.71
C ILE A 71 3.61 -4.37 11.16
N THR A 72 2.37 -4.02 11.52
CA THR A 72 1.89 -4.08 12.91
C THR A 72 0.98 -5.26 13.19
N LYS A 73 0.37 -5.86 12.16
CA LYS A 73 -0.49 -7.05 12.27
C LYS A 73 -0.32 -7.93 11.06
N ILE A 74 -0.36 -9.24 11.25
CA ILE A 74 -0.40 -10.24 10.18
C ILE A 74 -1.37 -11.35 10.58
N ASP A 75 -2.36 -11.61 9.73
CA ASP A 75 -3.28 -12.74 9.80
C ASP A 75 -3.26 -13.45 8.46
N ARG A 76 -2.30 -14.33 8.26
CA ARG A 76 -2.03 -15.03 7.00
C ARG A 76 -3.14 -16.04 6.68
N PRO A 77 -3.63 -16.14 5.45
CA PRO A 77 -3.39 -15.27 4.27
C PRO A 77 -4.49 -14.21 4.08
N ARG A 78 -5.20 -13.82 5.13
CA ARG A 78 -6.42 -13.00 5.07
C ARG A 78 -6.17 -11.51 5.11
N SER A 79 -5.22 -11.07 5.93
CA SER A 79 -4.97 -9.64 6.09
C SER A 79 -3.62 -9.32 6.71
N PHE A 80 -3.15 -8.11 6.47
CA PHE A 80 -2.08 -7.50 7.26
C PHE A 80 -2.31 -6.00 7.35
N THR A 81 -1.66 -5.38 8.33
CA THR A 81 -1.75 -3.94 8.57
C THR A 81 -0.36 -3.34 8.63
N ASP A 82 -0.17 -2.22 7.97
CA ASP A 82 0.99 -1.37 8.18
C ASP A 82 0.56 0.00 8.71
N GLU A 83 1.40 0.59 9.55
CA GLU A 83 1.15 1.88 10.15
C GLU A 83 2.37 2.78 9.98
N MET A 84 2.11 4.04 9.65
CA MET A 84 3.16 5.03 9.45
C MET A 84 3.96 5.25 10.73
N VAL A 85 5.28 5.18 10.62
CA VAL A 85 6.24 5.54 11.67
C VAL A 85 6.80 6.94 11.42
N GLN A 86 7.01 7.28 10.16
CA GLN A 86 7.51 8.58 9.73
C GLN A 86 6.88 8.97 8.41
N GLY A 87 6.41 10.20 8.28
CA GLY A 87 5.82 10.71 7.06
C GLY A 87 5.16 12.06 7.26
N ILE A 88 4.54 12.55 6.21
CA ILE A 88 3.91 13.90 6.18
C ILE A 88 2.61 13.95 6.99
N PHE A 89 1.94 12.83 7.19
CA PHE A 89 0.70 12.79 7.98
C PHE A 89 0.99 12.81 9.48
N ARG A 90 -0.02 13.15 10.26
CA ARG A 90 0.02 12.94 11.71
C ARG A 90 -0.07 11.46 12.05
N SER A 91 -0.92 10.74 11.31
CA SER A 91 -1.02 9.29 11.39
C SER A 91 -1.52 8.74 10.06
N LEU A 92 -1.19 7.50 9.77
CA LEU A 92 -1.73 6.76 8.64
C LEU A 92 -1.69 5.27 8.99
N SER A 93 -2.82 4.61 8.79
CA SER A 93 -2.97 3.16 8.94
C SER A 93 -3.52 2.58 7.65
N HIS A 94 -2.94 1.47 7.19
CA HIS A 94 -3.31 0.81 5.95
C HIS A 94 -3.59 -0.67 6.24
N VAL A 95 -4.84 -1.07 6.08
CA VAL A 95 -5.27 -2.47 6.23
C VAL A 95 -5.42 -3.08 4.85
N HIS A 96 -4.77 -4.22 4.63
CA HIS A 96 -4.85 -5.00 3.40
C HIS A 96 -5.62 -6.28 3.69
N GLU A 97 -6.70 -6.52 2.95
CA GLU A 97 -7.52 -7.72 3.09
C GLU A 97 -7.57 -8.49 1.77
N PHE A 98 -7.61 -9.81 1.88
CA PHE A 98 -7.61 -10.73 0.74
C PHE A 98 -8.74 -11.73 0.92
N HIS A 99 -9.86 -11.49 0.22
CA HIS A 99 -11.06 -12.30 0.34
C HIS A 99 -11.14 -13.30 -0.82
N ALA A 100 -11.22 -14.59 -0.49
CA ALA A 100 -11.39 -15.62 -1.52
C ALA A 100 -12.73 -15.45 -2.24
N LYS A 101 -12.68 -15.48 -3.56
CA LYS A 101 -13.85 -15.40 -4.44
C LYS A 101 -13.75 -16.48 -5.51
N ALA A 102 -14.87 -16.78 -6.20
CA ALA A 102 -14.86 -17.68 -7.34
C ALA A 102 -13.89 -17.13 -8.40
N GLY A 103 -12.89 -17.94 -8.75
CA GLY A 103 -11.90 -17.58 -9.76
C GLY A 103 -10.76 -16.67 -9.30
N GLY A 104 -10.68 -16.35 -8.01
CA GLY A 104 -9.58 -15.49 -7.53
C GLY A 104 -9.77 -14.88 -6.16
N THR A 105 -9.36 -13.64 -6.04
CA THR A 105 -9.31 -12.89 -4.78
C THR A 105 -9.88 -11.49 -4.97
N LEU A 106 -10.71 -11.04 -4.03
CA LEU A 106 -11.03 -9.63 -3.89
C LEU A 106 -10.02 -9.02 -2.90
N MET A 107 -9.12 -8.21 -3.42
CA MET A 107 -8.18 -7.44 -2.62
C MET A 107 -8.84 -6.13 -2.22
N ARG A 108 -8.88 -5.85 -0.92
CA ARG A 108 -9.48 -4.65 -0.37
C ARG A 108 -8.46 -3.93 0.50
N ASP A 109 -8.16 -2.70 0.12
CA ASP A 109 -7.30 -1.82 0.89
C ASP A 109 -8.14 -0.74 1.56
N GLU A 110 -7.93 -0.55 2.86
CA GLU A 110 -8.55 0.51 3.64
C GLU A 110 -7.47 1.37 4.26
N LEU A 111 -7.45 2.65 3.91
CA LEU A 111 -6.53 3.64 4.46
C LEU A 111 -7.28 4.65 5.29
N GLU A 112 -6.73 4.92 6.48
CA GLU A 112 -7.17 6.01 7.34
C GLU A 112 -5.98 6.89 7.68
N TRP A 113 -6.16 8.21 7.60
CA TRP A 113 -5.09 9.16 7.92
C TRP A 113 -5.62 10.40 8.61
N ILE A 114 -4.71 11.06 9.33
CA ILE A 114 -4.93 12.40 9.87
C ILE A 114 -3.93 13.32 9.18
N ALA A 115 -4.46 14.33 8.46
CA ALA A 115 -3.64 15.31 7.75
C ALA A 115 -2.91 16.23 8.74
N PRO A 116 -1.72 16.72 8.38
CA PRO A 116 -1.03 17.72 9.19
C PRO A 116 -1.73 19.07 9.12
N LEU A 117 -1.29 20.03 9.95
CA LEU A 117 -1.70 21.45 9.89
C LEU A 117 -3.17 21.75 10.28
N GLY A 118 -3.79 20.93 11.09
CA GLY A 118 -5.11 21.21 11.69
C GLY A 118 -6.19 21.55 10.65
N ILE A 119 -6.82 22.73 10.75
CA ILE A 119 -7.93 23.14 9.88
C ILE A 119 -7.48 23.28 8.42
N LEU A 120 -6.31 23.84 8.17
CA LEU A 120 -5.74 23.96 6.82
C LEU A 120 -5.50 22.59 6.21
N GLY A 121 -5.02 21.65 7.02
CA GLY A 121 -4.86 20.26 6.60
C GLY A 121 -6.17 19.57 6.24
N ARG A 122 -7.25 19.86 6.97
CA ARG A 122 -8.58 19.31 6.66
C ARG A 122 -9.11 19.83 5.32
N ILE A 123 -8.88 21.09 5.01
CA ILE A 123 -9.30 21.69 3.73
C ILE A 123 -8.51 21.08 2.58
N ALA A 124 -7.20 20.99 2.72
CA ALA A 124 -6.33 20.36 1.72
C ALA A 124 -6.65 18.87 1.52
N ASP A 125 -6.94 18.16 2.60
CA ASP A 125 -7.35 16.77 2.60
C ASP A 125 -8.62 16.56 1.75
N LYS A 126 -9.64 17.35 2.04
CA LYS A 126 -10.92 17.27 1.33
C LYS A 126 -10.80 17.62 -0.16
N LEU A 127 -9.94 18.59 -0.52
CA LEU A 127 -9.84 19.10 -1.89
C LEU A 127 -8.87 18.29 -2.77
N PHE A 128 -7.77 17.80 -2.22
CA PHE A 128 -6.66 17.25 -3.02
C PHE A 128 -6.16 15.90 -2.54
N LEU A 129 -5.98 15.72 -1.24
CA LEU A 129 -5.24 14.61 -0.68
C LEU A 129 -5.98 13.28 -0.85
N GLU A 130 -7.26 13.24 -0.53
CA GLU A 130 -8.09 12.05 -0.70
C GLU A 130 -8.07 11.57 -2.15
N ARG A 131 -8.21 12.49 -3.10
CA ARG A 131 -8.19 12.19 -4.52
C ARG A 131 -6.84 11.63 -4.96
N HIS A 132 -5.75 12.22 -4.48
CA HIS A 132 -4.40 11.75 -4.75
C HIS A 132 -4.16 10.36 -4.18
N MET A 133 -4.54 10.13 -2.93
CA MET A 133 -4.38 8.84 -2.27
C MET A 133 -5.18 7.75 -2.97
N ARG A 134 -6.40 8.06 -3.38
CA ARG A 134 -7.25 7.13 -4.13
C ARG A 134 -6.61 6.73 -5.46
N TRP A 135 -6.11 7.69 -6.20
CA TRP A 135 -5.39 7.43 -7.46
C TRP A 135 -4.14 6.59 -7.22
N PHE A 136 -3.35 6.96 -6.23
CA PHE A 136 -2.08 6.30 -5.91
C PHE A 136 -2.28 4.82 -5.53
N VAL A 137 -3.18 4.56 -4.60
CA VAL A 137 -3.46 3.20 -4.12
C VAL A 137 -4.10 2.34 -5.23
N THR A 138 -5.04 2.92 -5.97
CA THR A 138 -5.67 2.21 -7.11
C THR A 138 -4.61 1.79 -8.13
N THR A 139 -3.69 2.69 -8.47
CA THR A 139 -2.63 2.39 -9.44
C THR A 139 -1.68 1.31 -8.91
N LYS A 140 -1.30 1.38 -7.64
CA LYS A 140 -0.49 0.32 -7.01
C LYS A 140 -1.19 -1.04 -7.06
N GLN A 141 -2.48 -1.09 -6.73
CA GLN A 141 -3.25 -2.33 -6.81
C GLN A 141 -3.29 -2.89 -8.24
N GLN A 142 -3.45 -2.04 -9.25
CA GLN A 142 -3.46 -2.49 -10.64
C GLN A 142 -2.10 -3.07 -11.06
N HIS A 143 -1.00 -2.50 -10.61
CA HIS A 143 0.33 -3.05 -10.86
C HIS A 143 0.53 -4.40 -10.15
N LEU A 144 0.11 -4.51 -8.90
CA LEU A 144 0.18 -5.76 -8.16
C LEU A 144 -0.68 -6.86 -8.82
N LYS A 145 -1.88 -6.50 -9.28
CA LYS A 145 -2.76 -7.39 -10.04
C LYS A 145 -2.04 -7.97 -11.27
N LYS A 146 -1.36 -7.14 -12.03
CA LYS A 146 -0.60 -7.59 -13.20
C LYS A 146 0.49 -8.59 -12.82
N ILE A 147 1.23 -8.32 -11.76
CA ILE A 147 2.27 -9.22 -11.25
C ILE A 147 1.66 -10.56 -10.83
N ALA A 148 0.58 -10.53 -10.06
CA ALA A 148 -0.07 -11.73 -9.54
C ALA A 148 -0.62 -12.62 -10.69
N GLU A 149 -1.31 -12.01 -11.64
CA GLU A 149 -1.96 -12.73 -12.74
C GLU A 149 -0.96 -13.26 -13.78
N SER A 150 0.15 -12.54 -14.02
CA SER A 150 1.16 -12.97 -14.98
C SER A 150 1.86 -14.26 -14.54
N ALA A 151 2.08 -14.44 -13.26
CA ALA A 151 2.71 -15.66 -12.74
C ALA A 151 1.76 -16.86 -12.73
N VAL A 152 0.44 -16.65 -12.59
CA VAL A 152 -0.57 -17.71 -12.67
C VAL A 152 -0.73 -18.21 -14.10
N SER A 153 -0.60 -17.35 -15.09
CA SER A 153 -0.73 -17.73 -16.50
C SER A 153 0.45 -18.56 -17.03
N LEU A 154 1.52 -18.73 -16.26
CA LEU A 154 2.68 -19.57 -16.61
C LEU A 154 2.59 -20.99 -16.03
N GLU A 155 1.61 -21.24 -15.17
CA GLU A 155 1.32 -22.56 -14.60
C GLU A 155 0.21 -23.25 -15.38
#